data_e6d81a43634d1d3655b7eb80c68f8624
#
_entry.id   e6d81a43634d1d3655b7eb80c68f8624
#
_cell.length_a   1.000
_cell.length_b   1.000
_cell.length_c   1.000
_cell.angle_alpha   90.00
_cell.angle_beta   90.00
_cell.angle_gamma   90.00
#
_symmetry.space_group_name_H-M   'P 1'
#
loop_
_entity.id
_entity.type
_entity.pdbx_description
1 polymer ?
#
loop_
_entity_poly.entity_id
_entity_poly.type
_entity_poly.pdbx_seq_one_letter_code
_entity_poly.pdbx_strand_id
1 'polypeptide(L)'
;LRTIQSVDDGVGEVLDYLDENGLAENTIVVYTSDQGFYLGEHGWFDKRFMYEESFRTPILMRYPKEIKPGTQIDELIQNLDFAPTFLDYAGVQIPEDMQGESFRKVVSKETSEWRDAIYYTYYEYPSVHMVKRHNGVRTDRYKLMHFYYDIDVWEMYDLEKDPSEMKNIYNDPNYSEVQKMLHKRFEEMRDKYGDSDELDQMHIENYLSHLKKRRRG
;
A
#
# COMPACT_ATOMS: atom_id res chain seq x y z
N LEU A 1 -0.82 20.54 14.13
CA LEU A 1 -0.77 19.86 15.45
C LEU A 1 -2.10 19.91 16.21
N ARG A 2 -2.82 21.06 16.30
CA ARG A 2 -4.12 21.13 17.00
C ARG A 2 -5.19 20.21 16.42
N THR A 3 -5.24 20.07 15.11
CA THR A 3 -6.17 19.15 14.44
C THR A 3 -5.86 17.69 14.77
N ILE A 4 -4.58 17.33 14.83
CA ILE A 4 -4.14 15.98 15.20
C ILE A 4 -4.53 15.68 16.65
N GLN A 5 -4.33 16.65 17.56
CA GLN A 5 -4.75 16.51 18.95
C GLN A 5 -6.26 16.26 19.07
N SER A 6 -7.10 16.95 18.28
CA SER A 6 -8.56 16.72 18.32
C SER A 6 -8.94 15.34 17.81
N VAL A 7 -8.18 14.77 16.87
CA VAL A 7 -8.40 13.39 16.42
C VAL A 7 -8.01 12.40 17.53
N ASP A 8 -6.87 12.63 18.18
CA ASP A 8 -6.38 11.78 19.27
C ASP A 8 -7.39 11.79 20.46
N ASP A 9 -7.85 12.98 20.87
CA ASP A 9 -8.87 13.13 21.90
C ASP A 9 -10.17 12.38 21.53
N GLY A 10 -10.64 12.52 20.28
CA GLY A 10 -11.84 11.84 19.79
C GLY A 10 -11.71 10.31 19.74
N VAL A 11 -10.53 9.79 19.40
CA VAL A 11 -10.25 8.34 19.48
C VAL A 11 -10.31 7.89 20.95
N GLY A 12 -9.71 8.66 21.86
CA GLY A 12 -9.76 8.40 23.29
C GLY A 12 -11.21 8.29 23.81
N GLU A 13 -12.05 9.28 23.49
CA GLU A 13 -13.48 9.28 23.89
C GLU A 13 -14.24 8.03 23.41
N VAL A 14 -13.97 7.56 22.19
CA VAL A 14 -14.59 6.33 21.65
C VAL A 14 -14.11 5.11 22.42
N LEU A 15 -12.83 5.00 22.72
CA LEU A 15 -12.27 3.88 23.47
C LEU A 15 -12.80 3.85 24.91
N ASP A 16 -12.84 4.99 25.58
CA ASP A 16 -13.41 5.11 26.93
C ASP A 16 -14.88 4.72 26.96
N TYR A 17 -15.68 5.15 25.97
CA TYR A 17 -17.08 4.75 25.85
C TYR A 17 -17.26 3.23 25.73
N LEU A 18 -16.43 2.57 24.93
CA LEU A 18 -16.47 1.12 24.75
C LEU A 18 -16.12 0.39 26.07
N ASP A 19 -15.14 0.88 26.80
CA ASP A 19 -14.70 0.29 28.07
C ASP A 19 -15.76 0.50 29.17
N GLU A 20 -16.28 1.72 29.34
CA GLU A 20 -17.28 2.08 30.34
C GLU A 20 -18.62 1.33 30.16
N ASN A 21 -18.97 0.99 28.91
CA ASN A 21 -20.21 0.29 28.59
C ASN A 21 -20.04 -1.23 28.42
N GLY A 22 -18.87 -1.78 28.69
CA GLY A 22 -18.59 -3.22 28.59
C GLY A 22 -18.66 -3.78 27.16
N LEU A 23 -18.44 -2.92 26.16
CA LEU A 23 -18.50 -3.28 24.74
C LEU A 23 -17.12 -3.67 24.16
N ALA A 24 -16.04 -3.27 24.81
CA ALA A 24 -14.66 -3.39 24.31
C ALA A 24 -14.27 -4.82 23.94
N GLU A 25 -14.66 -5.80 24.77
CA GLU A 25 -14.32 -7.22 24.55
C GLU A 25 -14.93 -7.80 23.25
N ASN A 26 -16.02 -7.22 22.75
CA ASN A 26 -16.72 -7.72 21.56
C ASN A 26 -16.74 -6.69 20.41
N THR A 27 -15.81 -5.74 20.42
CA THR A 27 -15.69 -4.71 19.40
C THR A 27 -14.28 -4.74 18.81
N ILE A 28 -14.19 -4.84 17.49
CA ILE A 28 -12.95 -4.65 16.75
C ILE A 28 -12.81 -3.15 16.49
N VAL A 29 -11.74 -2.53 16.99
CA VAL A 29 -11.41 -1.14 16.71
C VAL A 29 -10.18 -1.12 15.81
N VAL A 30 -10.27 -0.41 14.69
CA VAL A 30 -9.15 -0.22 13.76
C VAL A 30 -8.96 1.27 13.52
N TYR A 31 -7.75 1.75 13.72
CA TYR A 31 -7.32 3.08 13.33
C TYR A 31 -6.29 2.95 12.21
N THR A 32 -6.58 3.54 11.06
CA THR A 32 -5.72 3.47 9.87
C THR A 32 -5.95 4.68 8.97
N SER A 33 -5.22 4.74 7.85
CA SER A 33 -5.43 5.70 6.77
C SER A 33 -5.51 4.96 5.43
N ASP A 34 -6.18 5.55 4.46
CA ASP A 34 -6.26 5.05 3.08
C ASP A 34 -4.92 5.18 2.34
N GLN A 35 -4.12 6.18 2.69
CA GLN A 35 -2.80 6.47 2.10
C GLN A 35 -1.99 7.42 2.98
N GLY A 36 -0.68 7.49 2.71
CA GLY A 36 0.20 8.51 3.27
C GLY A 36 0.15 9.83 2.50
N PHE A 37 1.08 10.74 2.76
CA PHE A 37 1.13 12.06 2.12
C PHE A 37 2.54 12.66 2.22
N TYR A 38 3.02 13.28 1.13
CA TYR A 38 4.27 14.06 1.12
C TYR A 38 4.01 15.46 1.65
N LEU A 39 4.77 15.89 2.61
CA LEU A 39 4.74 17.24 3.17
C LEU A 39 5.97 18.08 2.80
N GLY A 40 6.64 17.70 1.72
CA GLY A 40 7.86 18.30 1.19
C GLY A 40 8.96 17.29 0.88
N GLU A 41 8.81 16.05 1.36
CA GLU A 41 9.73 14.95 1.05
C GLU A 41 9.80 14.74 -0.46
N HIS A 42 10.95 14.38 -0.98
CA HIS A 42 11.24 14.25 -2.42
C HIS A 42 10.90 15.52 -3.24
N GLY A 43 10.72 16.68 -2.57
CA GLY A 43 10.28 17.93 -3.22
C GLY A 43 8.81 17.96 -3.62
N TRP A 44 7.98 17.06 -3.08
CA TRP A 44 6.56 16.93 -3.41
C TRP A 44 5.63 17.35 -2.27
N PHE A 45 4.43 17.74 -2.67
CA PHE A 45 3.28 17.93 -1.81
C PHE A 45 2.09 17.21 -2.48
N ASP A 46 2.01 15.91 -2.31
CA ASP A 46 1.10 14.99 -3.01
C ASP A 46 1.04 13.63 -2.29
N LYS A 47 0.47 12.58 -2.93
CA LYS A 47 0.22 11.26 -2.35
C LYS A 47 0.26 10.11 -3.37
N ARG A 48 0.89 10.27 -4.54
CA ARG A 48 0.73 9.33 -5.67
C ARG A 48 1.96 8.50 -6.00
N PHE A 49 3.15 8.98 -5.70
CA PHE A 49 4.35 8.16 -5.90
C PHE A 49 4.41 7.01 -4.92
N MET A 50 5.09 5.93 -5.32
CA MET A 50 5.24 4.72 -4.52
C MET A 50 6.31 4.82 -3.41
N TYR A 51 6.79 6.01 -3.04
CA TYR A 51 7.71 6.15 -1.90
C TYR A 51 6.98 5.96 -0.55
N GLU A 52 7.73 5.61 0.50
CA GLU A 52 7.13 5.22 1.79
C GLU A 52 6.25 6.30 2.42
N GLU A 53 6.49 7.59 2.18
CA GLU A 53 5.66 8.69 2.70
C GLU A 53 4.21 8.62 2.21
N SER A 54 4.01 8.14 0.99
CA SER A 54 2.67 7.91 0.41
C SER A 54 2.18 6.48 0.64
N PHE A 55 3.08 5.52 0.61
CA PHE A 55 2.77 4.11 0.51
C PHE A 55 2.55 3.45 1.88
N ARG A 56 3.27 3.90 2.90
CA ARG A 56 3.19 3.38 4.26
C ARG A 56 2.18 4.15 5.08
N THR A 57 1.13 3.47 5.53
CA THR A 57 0.10 4.01 6.41
C THR A 57 0.15 3.37 7.78
N PRO A 58 -0.28 4.07 8.85
CA PRO A 58 -0.40 3.45 10.15
C PRO A 58 -1.55 2.45 10.17
N ILE A 59 -1.38 1.36 10.92
CA ILE A 59 -2.45 0.46 11.31
C ILE A 59 -2.33 0.15 12.79
N LEU A 60 -3.37 0.46 13.55
CA LEU A 60 -3.54 0.10 14.95
C LEU A 60 -4.84 -0.68 15.09
N MET A 61 -4.79 -1.83 15.74
CA MET A 61 -5.95 -2.70 15.89
C MET A 61 -6.09 -3.17 17.34
N ARG A 62 -7.31 -3.09 17.87
CA ARG A 62 -7.67 -3.60 19.19
C ARG A 62 -8.83 -4.58 19.06
N TYR A 63 -8.62 -5.80 19.52
CA TYR A 63 -9.66 -6.83 19.70
C TYR A 63 -9.22 -7.77 20.82
N PRO A 64 -9.60 -7.51 22.08
CA PRO A 64 -9.06 -8.20 23.25
C PRO A 64 -9.24 -9.73 23.24
N LYS A 65 -10.28 -10.24 22.56
CA LYS A 65 -10.50 -11.68 22.43
C LYS A 65 -9.41 -12.43 21.68
N GLU A 66 -8.76 -11.81 20.72
CA GLU A 66 -7.81 -12.50 19.82
C GLU A 66 -6.45 -11.81 19.75
N ILE A 67 -6.36 -10.50 19.97
CA ILE A 67 -5.13 -9.72 19.83
C ILE A 67 -4.61 -9.35 21.21
N LYS A 68 -3.43 -9.87 21.55
CA LYS A 68 -2.77 -9.55 22.81
C LYS A 68 -2.27 -8.10 22.82
N PRO A 69 -2.39 -7.36 23.94
CA PRO A 69 -1.83 -6.03 24.06
C PRO A 69 -0.33 -6.01 23.74
N GLY A 70 0.12 -4.98 23.02
CA GLY A 70 1.51 -4.82 22.64
C GLY A 70 2.00 -5.72 21.50
N THR A 71 1.09 -6.46 20.84
CA THR A 71 1.44 -7.21 19.63
C THR A 71 1.97 -6.27 18.55
N GLN A 72 3.10 -6.62 17.96
CA GLN A 72 3.68 -5.96 16.80
C GLN A 72 3.82 -6.97 15.67
N ILE A 73 3.51 -6.54 14.45
CA ILE A 73 3.62 -7.32 13.22
C ILE A 73 4.35 -6.48 12.18
N ASP A 74 5.24 -7.11 11.43
CA ASP A 74 6.04 -6.49 10.37
C ASP A 74 5.58 -6.94 8.97
N GLU A 75 4.59 -7.83 8.93
CA GLU A 75 4.03 -8.41 7.72
C GLU A 75 3.37 -7.34 6.84
N LEU A 76 3.52 -7.46 5.52
CA LEU A 76 3.02 -6.52 4.51
C LEU A 76 1.50 -6.59 4.37
N ILE A 77 0.78 -5.74 5.08
CA ILE A 77 -0.68 -5.61 4.98
C ILE A 77 -1.03 -4.47 4.03
N GLN A 78 -2.07 -4.65 3.25
CA GLN A 78 -2.58 -3.68 2.28
C GLN A 78 -4.03 -3.28 2.58
N ASN A 79 -4.47 -2.13 2.07
CA ASN A 79 -5.86 -1.68 2.24
C ASN A 79 -6.89 -2.68 1.71
N LEU A 80 -6.56 -3.42 0.65
CA LEU A 80 -7.45 -4.44 0.09
C LEU A 80 -7.62 -5.67 1.01
N ASP A 81 -6.83 -5.80 2.06
CA ASP A 81 -6.92 -6.90 3.04
C ASP A 81 -7.96 -6.65 4.15
N PHE A 82 -8.40 -5.41 4.33
CA PHE A 82 -9.39 -5.10 5.37
C PHE A 82 -10.73 -5.77 5.12
N ALA A 83 -11.25 -5.72 3.89
CA ALA A 83 -12.54 -6.29 3.57
C ALA A 83 -12.58 -7.81 3.82
N PRO A 84 -11.66 -8.64 3.29
CA PRO A 84 -11.64 -10.07 3.60
C PRO A 84 -11.39 -10.36 5.09
N THR A 85 -10.61 -9.53 5.79
CA THR A 85 -10.41 -9.69 7.23
C THR A 85 -11.70 -9.46 8.03
N PHE A 86 -12.48 -8.44 7.69
CA PHE A 86 -13.74 -8.20 8.38
C PHE A 86 -14.79 -9.26 8.06
N LEU A 87 -14.83 -9.81 6.84
CA LEU A 87 -15.68 -10.95 6.49
C LEU A 87 -15.30 -12.20 7.29
N ASP A 88 -13.98 -12.47 7.44
CA ASP A 88 -13.48 -13.57 8.25
C ASP A 88 -13.89 -13.43 9.73
N TYR A 89 -13.75 -12.24 10.33
CA TYR A 89 -14.23 -11.99 11.68
C TYR A 89 -15.76 -12.15 11.83
N ALA A 90 -16.49 -11.81 10.78
CA ALA A 90 -17.96 -11.98 10.75
C ALA A 90 -18.39 -13.43 10.47
N GLY A 91 -17.47 -14.34 10.18
CA GLY A 91 -17.79 -15.73 9.80
C GLY A 91 -18.49 -15.84 8.43
N VAL A 92 -18.28 -14.86 7.55
CA VAL A 92 -18.84 -14.80 6.20
C VAL A 92 -17.78 -15.28 5.21
N GLN A 93 -18.21 -16.07 4.22
CA GLN A 93 -17.31 -16.53 3.17
C GLN A 93 -16.74 -15.35 2.38
N ILE A 94 -15.43 -15.34 2.22
CA ILE A 94 -14.72 -14.34 1.41
C ILE A 94 -14.97 -14.66 -0.06
N PRO A 95 -15.49 -13.72 -0.87
CA PRO A 95 -15.66 -13.89 -2.31
C PRO A 95 -14.34 -14.17 -3.04
N GLU A 96 -14.37 -15.04 -4.05
CA GLU A 96 -13.16 -15.46 -4.80
C GLU A 96 -12.56 -14.34 -5.67
N ASP A 97 -13.33 -13.31 -6.00
CA ASP A 97 -12.90 -12.15 -6.78
C ASP A 97 -12.20 -11.07 -5.92
N MET A 98 -12.13 -11.23 -4.60
CA MET A 98 -11.33 -10.37 -3.74
C MET A 98 -9.84 -10.71 -3.88
N GLN A 99 -9.04 -9.71 -4.25
CA GLN A 99 -7.58 -9.85 -4.38
C GLN A 99 -6.84 -9.78 -3.03
N GLY A 100 -7.48 -9.24 -1.99
CA GLY A 100 -6.94 -9.17 -0.63
C GLY A 100 -7.06 -10.49 0.11
N GLU A 101 -6.31 -10.61 1.19
CA GLU A 101 -6.26 -11.79 2.05
C GLU A 101 -6.57 -11.41 3.51
N SER A 102 -7.25 -12.28 4.27
CA SER A 102 -7.50 -12.03 5.69
C SER A 102 -6.21 -12.10 6.49
N PHE A 103 -5.88 -11.02 7.19
CA PHE A 103 -4.74 -10.97 8.11
C PHE A 103 -5.11 -11.34 9.57
N ARG A 104 -6.30 -11.88 9.83
CA ARG A 104 -6.75 -12.27 11.18
C ARG A 104 -5.75 -13.18 11.88
N LYS A 105 -5.26 -14.22 11.19
CA LYS A 105 -4.28 -15.17 11.75
C LYS A 105 -2.90 -14.55 11.95
N VAL A 106 -2.56 -13.52 11.18
CA VAL A 106 -1.31 -12.76 11.33
C VAL A 106 -1.34 -11.94 12.61
N VAL A 107 -2.41 -11.17 12.85
CA VAL A 107 -2.51 -10.32 14.05
C VAL A 107 -2.74 -11.12 15.33
N SER A 108 -3.33 -12.31 15.25
CA SER A 108 -3.44 -13.24 16.39
C SER A 108 -2.16 -14.04 16.64
N LYS A 109 -1.14 -13.90 15.78
CA LYS A 109 0.11 -14.69 15.81
C LYS A 109 -0.10 -16.20 15.68
N GLU A 110 -1.16 -16.62 14.98
CA GLU A 110 -1.41 -18.03 14.66
C GLU A 110 -0.59 -18.52 13.45
N THR A 111 -0.15 -17.60 12.61
CA THR A 111 0.73 -17.88 11.46
C THR A 111 1.79 -16.80 11.30
N SER A 112 2.93 -17.20 10.74
CA SER A 112 3.95 -16.31 10.17
C SER A 112 4.02 -16.42 8.64
N GLU A 113 3.20 -17.30 8.04
CA GLU A 113 3.09 -17.42 6.59
C GLU A 113 2.24 -16.29 6.07
N TRP A 114 2.88 -15.39 5.30
CA TRP A 114 2.26 -14.23 4.69
C TRP A 114 2.98 -13.87 3.39
N ARG A 115 2.42 -12.93 2.64
CA ARG A 115 3.06 -12.45 1.42
C ARG A 115 4.41 -11.80 1.70
N ASP A 116 5.36 -12.02 0.81
CA ASP A 116 6.72 -11.48 0.87
C ASP A 116 6.90 -10.23 -0.02
N ALA A 117 5.86 -9.88 -0.80
CA ALA A 117 5.87 -8.72 -1.68
C ALA A 117 4.46 -8.18 -1.92
N ILE A 118 4.39 -6.90 -2.23
CA ILE A 118 3.19 -6.21 -2.70
C ILE A 118 3.47 -5.54 -4.04
N TYR A 119 2.43 -5.43 -4.87
CA TYR A 119 2.46 -4.80 -6.18
C TYR A 119 1.72 -3.48 -6.15
N TYR A 120 2.21 -2.49 -6.89
CA TYR A 120 1.59 -1.19 -7.06
C TYR A 120 1.60 -0.78 -8.51
N THR A 121 0.52 -0.16 -8.98
CA THR A 121 0.47 0.50 -10.29
C THR A 121 -0.28 1.83 -10.20
N TYR A 122 0.28 2.85 -10.88
CA TYR A 122 -0.32 4.16 -11.05
C TYR A 122 -0.38 4.52 -12.53
N TYR A 123 -1.56 4.57 -13.08
CA TYR A 123 -1.80 4.72 -14.53
C TYR A 123 -2.61 5.98 -14.90
N GLU A 124 -2.79 6.92 -13.96
CA GLU A 124 -3.63 8.10 -14.21
C GLU A 124 -3.02 9.12 -15.19
N TYR A 125 -1.69 9.17 -15.32
CA TYR A 125 -1.03 10.09 -16.25
C TYR A 125 -1.19 9.63 -17.73
N PRO A 126 -1.38 10.54 -18.69
CA PRO A 126 -1.46 12.00 -18.63
C PRO A 126 -2.90 12.47 -18.33
N SER A 127 -3.13 12.96 -17.10
CA SER A 127 -4.45 13.41 -16.66
C SER A 127 -4.41 14.77 -15.96
N VAL A 128 -5.13 14.86 -14.86
CA VAL A 128 -5.19 16.02 -13.98
C VAL A 128 -3.87 16.22 -13.24
N HIS A 129 -3.18 15.11 -12.95
CA HIS A 129 -1.94 15.12 -12.18
C HIS A 129 -0.70 14.92 -13.07
N MET A 130 0.43 15.47 -12.62
CA MET A 130 1.70 15.44 -13.34
C MET A 130 2.58 14.23 -12.95
N VAL A 131 2.15 13.45 -11.96
CA VAL A 131 2.85 12.22 -11.55
C VAL A 131 2.85 11.24 -12.72
N LYS A 132 4.04 10.81 -13.13
CA LYS A 132 4.23 9.89 -14.25
C LYS A 132 3.67 8.51 -13.94
N ARG A 133 3.23 7.78 -14.99
CA ARG A 133 2.85 6.38 -14.85
C ARG A 133 4.00 5.59 -14.26
N HIS A 134 3.72 4.78 -13.30
CA HIS A 134 4.71 3.89 -12.71
C HIS A 134 4.03 2.69 -12.07
N ASN A 135 4.77 1.62 -12.03
CA ASN A 135 4.43 0.41 -11.30
C ASN A 135 5.65 -0.09 -10.54
N GLY A 136 5.47 -1.05 -9.68
CA GLY A 136 6.58 -1.53 -8.89
C GLY A 136 6.22 -2.66 -7.93
N VAL A 137 7.25 -3.19 -7.32
CA VAL A 137 7.16 -4.20 -6.27
C VAL A 137 7.91 -3.73 -5.02
N ARG A 138 7.30 -3.97 -3.87
CA ARG A 138 7.90 -3.74 -2.56
C ARG A 138 7.94 -5.05 -1.79
N THR A 139 9.14 -5.43 -1.35
CA THR A 139 9.38 -6.54 -0.41
C THR A 139 9.66 -5.97 0.99
N ASP A 140 9.91 -6.79 2.00
CA ASP A 140 10.23 -6.30 3.35
C ASP A 140 11.41 -5.33 3.38
N ARG A 141 12.38 -5.52 2.50
CA ARG A 141 13.60 -4.72 2.49
C ARG A 141 13.78 -3.85 1.26
N TYR A 142 13.35 -4.33 0.10
CA TYR A 142 13.67 -3.67 -1.16
C TYR A 142 12.44 -3.18 -1.88
N LYS A 143 12.61 -2.12 -2.63
CA LYS A 143 11.60 -1.58 -3.54
C LYS A 143 12.19 -1.43 -4.93
N LEU A 144 11.43 -1.82 -5.95
CA LEU A 144 11.73 -1.60 -7.36
C LEU A 144 10.55 -0.86 -7.99
N MET A 145 10.82 0.24 -8.67
CA MET A 145 9.82 1.03 -9.39
C MET A 145 10.23 1.22 -10.84
N HIS A 146 9.25 1.18 -11.74
CA HIS A 146 9.41 1.46 -13.15
C HIS A 146 8.50 2.62 -13.56
N PHE A 147 9.09 3.72 -13.95
CA PHE A 147 8.38 4.82 -14.60
C PHE A 147 8.36 4.57 -16.10
N TYR A 148 7.17 4.48 -16.68
CA TYR A 148 6.96 4.07 -18.06
C TYR A 148 6.06 5.04 -18.84
N TYR A 149 5.87 4.82 -20.14
CA TYR A 149 5.08 5.55 -21.11
C TYR A 149 5.88 6.65 -21.84
N ASP A 150 6.08 7.85 -21.27
CA ASP A 150 6.83 8.96 -21.87
C ASP A 150 8.24 9.09 -21.32
N ILE A 151 8.57 8.31 -20.35
CA ILE A 151 9.90 8.07 -19.80
C ILE A 151 10.11 6.58 -19.61
N ASP A 152 11.35 6.15 -19.50
CA ASP A 152 11.73 4.78 -19.15
C ASP A 152 12.83 4.85 -18.10
N VAL A 153 12.42 4.86 -16.82
CA VAL A 153 13.32 5.02 -15.69
C VAL A 153 13.02 3.99 -14.62
N TRP A 154 14.06 3.30 -14.20
CA TRP A 154 14.00 2.37 -13.09
C TRP A 154 14.62 2.96 -11.84
N GLU A 155 13.97 2.76 -10.72
CA GLU A 155 14.48 3.09 -9.39
C GLU A 155 14.44 1.87 -8.48
N MET A 156 15.48 1.72 -7.68
CA MET A 156 15.59 0.64 -6.70
C MET A 156 16.16 1.17 -5.39
N TYR A 157 15.57 0.74 -4.27
CA TYR A 157 15.94 1.20 -2.93
C TYR A 157 16.13 0.04 -1.97
N ASP A 158 17.11 0.15 -1.06
CA ASP A 158 17.31 -0.70 0.11
C ASP A 158 16.74 0.02 1.33
N LEU A 159 15.50 -0.28 1.69
CA LEU A 159 14.75 0.42 2.74
C LEU A 159 15.35 0.25 4.14
N GLU A 160 16.20 -0.76 4.34
CA GLU A 160 16.94 -0.94 5.60
C GLU A 160 18.07 0.08 5.73
N LYS A 161 18.75 0.40 4.63
CA LYS A 161 19.90 1.33 4.60
C LYS A 161 19.50 2.76 4.26
N ASP A 162 18.45 2.91 3.48
CA ASP A 162 17.93 4.19 2.99
C ASP A 162 16.40 4.23 3.11
N PRO A 163 15.88 4.31 4.34
CA PRO A 163 14.42 4.31 4.58
C PRO A 163 13.70 5.54 4.02
N SER A 164 14.45 6.58 3.64
CA SER A 164 13.91 7.79 3.01
C SER A 164 14.06 7.79 1.48
N GLU A 165 14.50 6.68 0.89
CA GLU A 165 14.55 6.45 -0.56
C GLU A 165 15.23 7.60 -1.36
N MET A 166 16.35 8.12 -0.82
CA MET A 166 17.09 9.26 -1.39
C MET A 166 18.16 8.82 -2.37
N LYS A 167 18.56 7.54 -2.37
CA LYS A 167 19.63 7.02 -3.18
C LYS A 167 19.15 5.87 -4.06
N ASN A 168 18.89 6.17 -5.34
CA ASN A 168 18.61 5.13 -6.32
C ASN A 168 19.83 4.23 -6.54
N ILE A 169 19.72 2.94 -6.22
CA ILE A 169 20.76 1.91 -6.34
C ILE A 169 20.55 0.99 -7.54
N TYR A 170 19.63 1.30 -8.45
CA TYR A 170 19.28 0.42 -9.58
C TYR A 170 20.51 0.03 -10.45
N ASN A 171 21.41 0.98 -10.69
CA ASN A 171 22.61 0.75 -11.48
C ASN A 171 23.88 0.44 -10.64
N ASP A 172 23.73 0.16 -9.34
CA ASP A 172 24.87 -0.21 -8.49
C ASP A 172 25.19 -1.71 -8.68
N PRO A 173 26.40 -2.04 -9.19
CA PRO A 173 26.78 -3.43 -9.45
C PRO A 173 26.79 -4.32 -8.18
N ASN A 174 26.90 -3.73 -7.00
CA ASN A 174 26.84 -4.47 -5.75
C ASN A 174 25.44 -5.04 -5.45
N TYR A 175 24.41 -4.54 -6.12
CA TYR A 175 23.02 -4.97 -5.98
C TYR A 175 22.50 -5.74 -7.20
N SER A 176 23.36 -6.20 -8.12
CA SER A 176 22.94 -6.86 -9.36
C SER A 176 22.09 -8.11 -9.15
N GLU A 177 22.36 -8.92 -8.13
CA GLU A 177 21.57 -10.11 -7.82
C GLU A 177 20.22 -9.73 -7.18
N VAL A 178 20.19 -8.69 -6.35
CA VAL A 178 18.94 -8.14 -5.80
C VAL A 178 18.07 -7.57 -6.93
N GLN A 179 18.66 -6.84 -7.86
CA GLN A 179 17.96 -6.31 -9.03
C GLN A 179 17.29 -7.43 -9.84
N LYS A 180 18.02 -8.50 -10.16
CA LYS A 180 17.46 -9.67 -10.89
C LYS A 180 16.30 -10.32 -10.12
N MET A 181 16.47 -10.49 -8.83
CA MET A 181 15.42 -11.06 -7.95
C MET A 181 14.18 -10.19 -7.98
N LEU A 182 14.33 -8.87 -7.85
CA LEU A 182 13.21 -7.94 -7.85
C LEU A 182 12.51 -7.85 -9.22
N HIS A 183 13.24 -7.87 -10.33
CA HIS A 183 12.63 -7.96 -11.66
C HIS A 183 11.79 -9.23 -11.82
N LYS A 184 12.34 -10.37 -11.43
CA LYS A 184 11.59 -11.63 -11.45
C LYS A 184 10.31 -11.51 -10.60
N ARG A 185 10.42 -10.98 -9.39
CA ARG A 185 9.28 -10.79 -8.50
C ARG A 185 8.24 -9.82 -9.06
N PHE A 186 8.71 -8.75 -9.69
CA PHE A 186 7.86 -7.77 -10.37
C PHE A 186 7.02 -8.42 -11.47
N GLU A 187 7.61 -9.23 -12.36
CA GLU A 187 6.88 -9.94 -13.41
C GLU A 187 5.88 -10.95 -12.83
N GLU A 188 6.28 -11.73 -11.81
CA GLU A 188 5.39 -12.67 -11.12
C GLU A 188 4.15 -11.97 -10.53
N MET A 189 4.34 -10.75 -9.99
CA MET A 189 3.23 -9.98 -9.41
C MET A 189 2.35 -9.35 -10.49
N ARG A 190 2.92 -8.87 -11.59
CA ARG A 190 2.16 -8.41 -12.76
C ARG A 190 1.25 -9.53 -13.28
N ASP A 191 1.81 -10.71 -13.50
CA ASP A 191 1.05 -11.89 -13.95
C ASP A 191 -0.06 -12.26 -12.97
N LYS A 192 0.27 -12.30 -11.67
CA LYS A 192 -0.70 -12.61 -10.58
C LYS A 192 -1.92 -11.68 -10.61
N TYR A 193 -1.72 -10.39 -10.86
CA TYR A 193 -2.78 -9.39 -10.83
C TYR A 193 -3.34 -9.02 -12.20
N GLY A 194 -2.90 -9.70 -13.26
CA GLY A 194 -3.39 -9.52 -14.63
C GLY A 194 -2.99 -8.16 -15.22
N ASP A 195 -1.89 -7.57 -14.75
CA ASP A 195 -1.33 -6.35 -15.33
C ASP A 195 -0.42 -6.69 -16.51
N SER A 196 -0.47 -5.89 -17.57
CA SER A 196 0.34 -6.12 -18.79
C SER A 196 0.57 -4.82 -19.56
N ASP A 197 1.54 -4.85 -20.48
CA ASP A 197 1.83 -3.72 -21.38
C ASP A 197 0.64 -3.42 -22.30
N GLU A 198 -0.13 -4.43 -22.72
CA GLU A 198 -1.35 -4.28 -23.51
C GLU A 198 -2.44 -3.56 -22.73
N LEU A 199 -2.60 -3.89 -21.44
CA LEU A 199 -3.55 -3.22 -20.56
C LEU A 199 -3.14 -1.76 -20.32
N ASP A 200 -1.87 -1.50 -20.09
CA ASP A 200 -1.32 -0.16 -19.98
C ASP A 200 -1.57 0.68 -21.23
N GLN A 201 -1.31 0.11 -22.41
CA GLN A 201 -1.56 0.77 -23.69
C GLN A 201 -3.05 1.08 -23.88
N MET A 202 -3.93 0.15 -23.57
CA MET A 202 -5.38 0.36 -23.61
C MET A 202 -5.83 1.53 -22.70
N HIS A 203 -5.31 1.62 -21.49
CA HIS A 203 -5.60 2.72 -20.56
C HIS A 203 -5.11 4.06 -21.12
N ILE A 204 -3.92 4.11 -21.71
CA ILE A 204 -3.34 5.30 -22.34
C ILE A 204 -4.24 5.79 -23.49
N GLU A 205 -4.62 4.92 -24.39
CA GLU A 205 -5.45 5.23 -25.57
C GLU A 205 -6.83 5.75 -25.17
N ASN A 206 -7.49 5.05 -24.24
CA ASN A 206 -8.78 5.48 -23.69
C ASN A 206 -8.68 6.86 -23.09
N TYR A 207 -7.64 7.12 -22.31
CA TYR A 207 -7.45 8.40 -21.65
C TYR A 207 -7.21 9.53 -22.65
N LEU A 208 -6.29 9.34 -23.61
CA LEU A 208 -6.03 10.32 -24.68
C LEU A 208 -7.27 10.62 -25.51
N SER A 209 -8.13 9.63 -25.73
CA SER A 209 -9.40 9.81 -26.44
C SER A 209 -10.35 10.76 -25.66
N HIS A 210 -10.43 10.62 -24.35
CA HIS A 210 -11.22 11.49 -23.48
C HIS A 210 -10.69 12.92 -23.45
N LEU A 211 -9.38 13.11 -23.40
CA LEU A 211 -8.77 14.44 -23.48
C LEU A 211 -9.06 15.16 -24.80
N LYS A 212 -9.03 14.44 -25.92
CA LYS A 212 -9.36 14.99 -27.24
C LYS A 212 -10.83 15.42 -27.32
N LYS A 213 -11.74 14.69 -26.72
CA LYS A 213 -13.17 15.05 -26.67
C LYS A 213 -13.41 16.33 -25.83
N ARG A 214 -12.76 16.45 -24.66
CA ARG A 214 -12.86 17.64 -23.80
C ARG A 214 -12.32 18.92 -24.41
N ARG A 215 -11.33 18.85 -25.33
CA ARG A 215 -10.77 20.02 -26.02
C ARG A 215 -11.58 20.48 -27.21
N ARG A 216 -12.59 19.70 -27.65
CA ARG A 216 -13.45 20.00 -28.80
C ARG A 216 -14.87 20.48 -28.43
N GLY A 217 -15.23 20.42 -27.17
CA GLY A 217 -16.45 20.99 -26.59
C GLY A 217 -16.17 22.22 -25.75
#